data_6ca7fddd0c5f4302dee7287e8a6d73f8
#
_entry.id   6ca7fddd0c5f4302dee7287e8a6d73f8
#
_cell.length_a   1.000
_cell.length_b   1.000
_cell.length_c   1.000
_cell.angle_alpha   90.00
_cell.angle_beta   90.00
_cell.angle_gamma   90.00
#
_symmetry.space_group_name_H-M   'P 1'
#
loop_
_entity.id
_entity.type
_entity.pdbx_description
1 polymer ?
#
loop_
_entity_poly.entity_id
_entity_poly.type
_entity_poly.pdbx_seq_one_letter_code
_entity_poly.pdbx_strand_id
1 'polypeptide(L)'
;MKKLFAILALTIAGTAFAANYVSVDVDSVKGLQGASDSTAQTVRIGKSFGDHQIGFQSRFAKFDGGGNATSVEITGAKNSLNVAGITPFIGVGHDNLAGYNYGLVGATYGRSMGPGFMMAGVKTRVGSTAAIETKQSVVFATYSIPVAKGVTVNLNASKSYQDITENAMGVGLAFNF
;
A
#
# COMPACT_ATOMS: atom_id res chain seq x y z
N MET A 1 -22.63 -12.19 11.99
CA MET A 1 -21.63 -12.22 10.91
C MET A 1 -22.08 -11.72 9.53
N LYS A 2 -23.33 -11.28 9.33
CA LYS A 2 -23.86 -10.87 8.01
C LYS A 2 -23.92 -9.34 7.77
N LYS A 3 -23.43 -8.51 8.68
CA LYS A 3 -23.51 -7.03 8.58
C LYS A 3 -22.19 -6.33 8.23
N LEU A 4 -21.09 -7.07 8.10
CA LEU A 4 -19.78 -6.48 7.78
C LEU A 4 -19.53 -6.30 6.27
N PHE A 5 -20.32 -6.96 5.43
CA PHE A 5 -20.13 -6.92 3.96
C PHE A 5 -20.82 -5.75 3.26
N ALA A 6 -21.66 -5.00 3.95
CA ALA A 6 -22.44 -3.92 3.31
C ALA A 6 -21.71 -2.57 3.22
N ILE A 7 -20.57 -2.38 3.89
CA ILE A 7 -19.79 -1.13 3.85
C ILE A 7 -18.69 -1.20 2.79
N LEU A 8 -18.45 -2.38 2.23
CA LEU A 8 -17.35 -2.61 1.29
C LEU A 8 -17.65 -2.20 -0.17
N ALA A 9 -18.81 -1.67 -0.45
CA ALA A 9 -19.28 -1.44 -1.83
C ALA A 9 -18.96 -0.06 -2.41
N LEU A 10 -18.16 0.75 -1.74
CA LEU A 10 -17.82 2.08 -2.26
C LEU A 10 -16.33 2.32 -2.18
N THR A 11 -15.61 1.84 -3.18
CA THR A 11 -14.20 2.19 -3.27
C THR A 11 -13.58 2.01 -4.63
N ILE A 12 -12.72 2.68 -4.87
CA ILE A 12 -12.21 3.46 -5.97
C ILE A 12 -10.69 3.36 -6.05
N ALA A 13 -10.11 2.93 -7.09
CA ALA A 13 -8.69 2.74 -7.20
C ALA A 13 -8.03 3.28 -8.43
N GLY A 14 -6.81 3.47 -8.37
CA GLY A 14 -6.02 3.84 -9.49
C GLY A 14 -4.63 3.27 -9.51
N THR A 15 -4.08 3.28 -10.65
CA THR A 15 -2.69 3.02 -10.92
C THR A 15 -1.81 4.14 -10.35
N ALA A 16 -0.55 3.89 -10.12
CA ALA A 16 0.41 4.82 -9.54
C ALA A 16 0.59 6.16 -10.28
N PHE A 17 -0.07 6.33 -11.40
CA PHE A 17 0.01 7.54 -12.22
C PHE A 17 -1.36 8.10 -12.61
N ALA A 18 -2.44 7.54 -12.09
CA ALA A 18 -3.76 8.12 -12.29
C ALA A 18 -3.92 9.36 -11.39
N ALA A 19 -4.46 10.42 -11.97
CA ALA A 19 -4.52 11.72 -11.32
C ALA A 19 -5.28 11.71 -9.99
N ASN A 20 -6.34 10.94 -9.87
CA ASN A 20 -7.14 10.82 -8.65
C ASN A 20 -7.64 9.38 -8.51
N TYR A 21 -7.46 8.81 -7.34
CA TYR A 21 -7.91 7.45 -7.06
C TYR A 21 -8.20 7.19 -5.59
N VAL A 22 -9.03 6.18 -5.33
CA VAL A 22 -9.14 5.53 -4.02
C VAL A 22 -9.12 4.01 -4.23
N SER A 23 -8.49 3.18 -3.44
CA SER A 23 -8.54 1.72 -3.53
C SER A 23 -8.95 1.02 -2.25
N VAL A 24 -9.51 -0.18 -2.41
CA VAL A 24 -9.55 -1.16 -1.34
C VAL A 24 -8.99 -2.47 -1.83
N ASP A 25 -8.07 -2.96 -1.06
CA ASP A 25 -7.39 -4.22 -1.28
C ASP A 25 -7.57 -5.11 -0.05
N VAL A 26 -7.66 -6.42 -0.28
CA VAL A 26 -7.64 -7.45 0.76
C VAL A 26 -6.45 -8.34 0.51
N ASP A 27 -5.57 -8.42 1.49
CA ASP A 27 -4.33 -9.18 1.41
C ASP A 27 -4.35 -10.33 2.43
N SER A 28 -3.95 -11.52 2.01
CA SER A 28 -3.51 -12.58 2.91
C SER A 28 -2.03 -12.34 3.23
N VAL A 29 -1.70 -12.29 4.50
CA VAL A 29 -0.37 -11.96 4.99
C VAL A 29 0.18 -13.15 5.76
N LYS A 30 1.31 -13.66 5.33
CA LYS A 30 2.07 -14.66 6.06
C LYS A 30 3.14 -13.97 6.89
N GLY A 31 3.03 -14.14 8.20
CA GLY A 31 4.07 -13.76 9.13
C GLY A 31 5.28 -14.70 8.97
N LEU A 32 6.47 -14.16 9.05
CA LEU A 32 7.74 -14.89 9.00
C LEU A 32 8.44 -14.74 10.36
N GLN A 33 9.36 -15.66 10.67
CA GLN A 33 10.17 -15.61 11.90
C GLN A 33 9.35 -15.62 13.21
N GLY A 34 8.23 -16.35 13.21
CA GLY A 34 7.37 -16.49 14.40
C GLY A 34 6.25 -15.46 14.53
N ALA A 35 6.12 -14.53 13.58
CA ALA A 35 4.96 -13.66 13.50
C ALA A 35 3.72 -14.46 13.05
N SER A 36 2.55 -14.09 13.58
CA SER A 36 1.27 -14.72 13.21
C SER A 36 0.84 -14.33 11.80
N ASP A 37 0.21 -15.26 11.09
CA ASP A 37 -0.51 -14.96 9.84
C ASP A 37 -1.65 -13.99 10.12
N SER A 38 -2.02 -13.21 9.10
CA SER A 38 -3.11 -12.24 9.23
C SER A 38 -3.83 -12.01 7.89
N THR A 39 -5.03 -11.45 7.98
CA THR A 39 -5.73 -10.85 6.85
C THR A 39 -5.69 -9.34 6.99
N ALA A 40 -5.22 -8.65 5.97
CA ALA A 40 -5.16 -7.20 5.95
C ALA A 40 -6.15 -6.59 4.96
N GLN A 41 -6.77 -5.50 5.34
CA GLN A 41 -7.58 -4.64 4.48
C GLN A 41 -6.84 -3.31 4.33
N THR A 42 -6.64 -2.85 3.11
CA THR A 42 -5.93 -1.62 2.83
C THR A 42 -6.80 -0.69 1.99
N VAL A 43 -7.02 0.51 2.50
CA VAL A 43 -7.61 1.62 1.74
C VAL A 43 -6.49 2.55 1.31
N ARG A 44 -6.49 2.92 0.02
CA ARG A 44 -5.54 3.92 -0.51
C ARG A 44 -6.31 5.02 -1.23
N ILE A 45 -5.86 6.24 -1.05
CA ILE A 45 -6.35 7.43 -1.75
C ILE A 45 -5.15 8.13 -2.35
N GLY A 46 -5.23 8.49 -3.61
CA GLY A 46 -4.20 9.30 -4.24
C GLY A 46 -4.79 10.46 -5.01
N LYS A 47 -4.09 11.57 -5.02
CA LYS A 47 -4.47 12.78 -5.76
C LYS A 47 -3.26 13.47 -6.34
N SER A 48 -3.40 13.89 -7.61
CA SER A 48 -2.40 14.71 -8.28
C SER A 48 -2.81 16.18 -8.26
N PHE A 49 -1.82 17.05 -8.05
CA PHE A 49 -1.93 18.49 -8.07
C PHE A 49 -0.80 19.03 -8.95
N GLY A 50 -1.06 19.16 -10.24
CA GLY A 50 -0.03 19.53 -11.22
C GLY A 50 1.11 18.51 -11.21
N ASP A 51 2.31 18.94 -10.85
CA ASP A 51 3.52 18.11 -10.81
C ASP A 51 3.65 17.25 -9.52
N HIS A 52 2.77 17.44 -8.55
CA HIS A 52 2.85 16.75 -7.27
C HIS A 52 1.76 15.68 -7.14
N GLN A 53 2.09 14.59 -6.45
CA GLN A 53 1.16 13.54 -6.05
C GLN A 53 1.17 13.42 -4.53
N ILE A 54 -0.01 13.26 -3.95
CA ILE A 54 -0.18 12.94 -2.53
C ILE A 54 -0.94 11.63 -2.44
N GLY A 55 -0.43 10.71 -1.64
CA GLY A 55 -1.07 9.44 -1.33
C GLY A 55 -1.36 9.32 0.16
N PHE A 56 -2.51 8.78 0.47
CA PHE A 56 -2.88 8.33 1.81
C PHE A 56 -3.13 6.82 1.77
N GLN A 57 -2.67 6.11 2.77
CA GLN A 57 -2.95 4.69 2.96
C GLN A 57 -3.36 4.42 4.41
N SER A 58 -4.43 3.67 4.60
CA SER A 58 -4.79 3.07 5.89
C SER A 58 -4.86 1.56 5.72
N ARG A 59 -4.15 0.81 6.56
CA ARG A 59 -4.14 -0.65 6.57
C ARG A 59 -4.62 -1.13 7.93
N PHE A 60 -5.59 -2.03 7.92
CA PHE A 60 -6.07 -2.77 9.09
C PHE A 60 -5.73 -4.24 8.90
N ALA A 61 -5.01 -4.84 9.82
CA ALA A 61 -4.67 -6.26 9.83
C ALA A 61 -5.30 -6.94 11.03
N LYS A 62 -5.88 -8.12 10.81
CA LYS A 62 -6.42 -9.00 11.84
C LYS A 62 -5.60 -10.28 11.88
N PHE A 63 -5.00 -10.58 13.01
CA PHE A 63 -4.15 -11.75 13.19
C PHE A 63 -4.97 -12.99 13.50
N ASP A 64 -4.56 -14.14 13.00
CA ASP A 64 -5.24 -15.44 13.21
C ASP A 64 -5.17 -15.87 14.68
N GLY A 65 -4.12 -15.51 15.40
CA GLY A 65 -3.98 -15.71 16.85
C GLY A 65 -4.78 -14.73 17.73
N GLY A 66 -5.56 -13.83 17.12
CA GLY A 66 -6.26 -12.75 17.80
C GLY A 66 -5.44 -11.45 17.84
N GLY A 67 -6.16 -10.33 18.06
CA GLY A 67 -5.56 -8.98 18.00
C GLY A 67 -5.65 -8.35 16.62
N ASN A 68 -5.39 -7.03 16.60
CA ASN A 68 -5.45 -6.23 15.39
C ASN A 68 -4.26 -5.27 15.34
N ALA A 69 -3.86 -4.89 14.12
CA ALA A 69 -2.95 -3.77 13.87
C ALA A 69 -3.58 -2.79 12.90
N THR A 70 -3.33 -1.52 13.10
CA THR A 70 -3.69 -0.47 12.15
C THR A 70 -2.47 0.37 11.85
N SER A 71 -2.20 0.62 10.58
CA SER A 71 -1.18 1.58 10.18
C SER A 71 -1.76 2.60 9.20
N VAL A 72 -1.25 3.82 9.26
CA VAL A 72 -1.58 4.90 8.33
C VAL A 72 -0.30 5.48 7.75
N GLU A 73 -0.34 5.84 6.47
CA GLU A 73 0.77 6.47 5.76
C GLU A 73 0.26 7.64 4.93
N ILE A 74 1.02 8.73 4.90
CA ILE A 74 0.88 9.82 3.94
C ILE A 74 2.17 9.90 3.14
N THR A 75 2.06 9.91 1.83
CA THR A 75 3.20 9.95 0.91
C THR A 75 3.10 11.14 -0.04
N GLY A 76 4.24 11.65 -0.46
CA GLY A 76 4.35 12.67 -1.49
C GLY A 76 5.37 12.28 -2.54
N ALA A 77 5.05 12.54 -3.81
CA ALA A 77 5.94 12.37 -4.94
C ALA A 77 5.88 13.58 -5.86
N LYS A 78 6.93 13.78 -6.66
CA LYS A 78 6.98 14.82 -7.68
C LYS A 78 7.24 14.19 -9.04
N ASN A 79 6.34 14.42 -10.00
CA ASN A 79 6.38 13.78 -11.33
C ASN A 79 7.61 14.20 -12.14
N SER A 80 8.07 15.45 -12.01
CA SER A 80 9.30 15.91 -12.68
C SER A 80 10.57 15.22 -12.19
N LEU A 81 10.52 14.49 -11.08
CA LEU A 81 11.61 13.63 -10.62
C LEU A 81 11.55 12.21 -11.21
N ASN A 82 10.57 11.93 -12.07
CA ASN A 82 10.51 10.66 -12.78
C ASN A 82 11.65 10.56 -13.81
N VAL A 83 12.48 9.52 -13.66
CA VAL A 83 13.56 9.21 -14.60
C VAL A 83 13.37 7.78 -15.09
N ALA A 84 13.21 7.60 -16.37
CA ALA A 84 13.02 6.28 -17.01
C ALA A 84 11.88 5.43 -16.40
N GLY A 85 10.79 6.07 -15.96
CA GLY A 85 9.66 5.40 -15.31
C GLY A 85 9.82 5.19 -13.80
N ILE A 86 10.93 5.60 -13.22
CA ILE A 86 11.17 5.53 -11.77
C ILE A 86 10.78 6.86 -11.13
N THR A 87 9.84 6.82 -10.19
CA THR A 87 9.38 7.99 -9.42
C THR A 87 9.76 7.81 -7.95
N PRO A 88 10.63 8.66 -7.40
CA PRO A 88 10.91 8.66 -5.97
C PRO A 88 9.73 9.25 -5.18
N PHE A 89 9.56 8.80 -3.94
CA PHE A 89 8.58 9.34 -3.01
C PHE A 89 9.11 9.33 -1.57
N ILE A 90 8.53 10.20 -0.75
CA ILE A 90 8.78 10.27 0.68
C ILE A 90 7.44 10.27 1.43
N GLY A 91 7.47 10.01 2.72
CA GLY A 91 6.26 10.09 3.52
C GLY A 91 6.50 9.90 5.00
N VAL A 92 5.40 9.89 5.73
CA VAL A 92 5.33 9.62 7.16
C VAL A 92 4.19 8.66 7.46
N GLY A 93 4.29 7.95 8.55
CA GLY A 93 3.24 7.04 8.97
C GLY A 93 3.25 6.76 10.47
N HIS A 94 2.22 6.06 10.89
CA HIS A 94 2.03 5.58 12.25
C HIS A 94 1.58 4.12 12.22
N ASP A 95 2.14 3.31 13.12
CA ASP A 95 1.70 1.94 13.36
C ASP A 95 1.27 1.80 14.82
N ASN A 96 0.01 1.40 15.05
CA ASN A 96 -0.54 1.32 16.39
C ASN A 96 -0.14 0.05 17.15
N LEU A 97 0.22 -1.04 16.45
CA LEU A 97 0.63 -2.27 17.11
C LEU A 97 1.97 -2.10 17.81
N ALA A 98 2.91 -1.49 17.11
CA ALA A 98 4.22 -1.18 17.67
C ALA A 98 4.26 0.20 18.37
N GLY A 99 3.20 1.01 18.24
CA GLY A 99 3.06 2.30 18.92
C GLY A 99 4.08 3.35 18.46
N TYR A 100 4.53 3.30 17.19
CA TYR A 100 5.57 4.20 16.72
C TYR A 100 5.19 5.00 15.46
N ASN A 101 5.76 6.19 15.38
CA ASN A 101 5.76 7.00 14.16
C ASN A 101 7.02 6.69 13.34
N TYR A 102 6.91 6.76 12.02
CA TYR A 102 8.04 6.53 11.13
C TYR A 102 8.05 7.49 9.95
N GLY A 103 9.26 7.80 9.49
CA GLY A 103 9.50 8.35 8.17
C GLY A 103 9.64 7.22 7.14
N LEU A 104 9.31 7.49 5.89
CA LEU A 104 9.55 6.55 4.82
C LEU A 104 10.11 7.23 3.57
N VAL A 105 10.91 6.49 2.85
CA VAL A 105 11.44 6.86 1.54
C VAL A 105 11.35 5.66 0.62
N GLY A 106 11.07 5.91 -0.65
CA GLY A 106 10.95 4.82 -1.61
C GLY A 106 10.99 5.30 -3.06
N ALA A 107 10.86 4.34 -3.96
CA ALA A 107 10.71 4.58 -5.38
C ALA A 107 9.76 3.55 -6.00
N THR A 108 9.01 3.99 -7.00
CA THR A 108 8.17 3.11 -7.83
C THR A 108 8.64 3.15 -9.27
N TYR A 109 8.48 2.02 -9.94
CA TYR A 109 8.59 1.89 -11.40
C TYR A 109 7.27 1.41 -11.95
N GLY A 110 6.80 2.04 -13.01
CA GLY A 110 5.53 1.68 -13.64
C GLY A 110 5.61 1.64 -15.15
N ARG A 111 4.95 0.65 -15.75
CA ARG A 111 4.81 0.52 -17.20
C ARG A 111 3.57 -0.24 -17.60
N SER A 112 3.06 0.05 -18.80
CA SER A 112 2.01 -0.78 -19.42
C SER A 112 2.55 -2.16 -19.76
N MET A 113 1.75 -3.20 -19.51
CA MET A 113 2.11 -4.58 -19.72
C MET A 113 0.85 -5.40 -20.08
N GLY A 114 0.78 -5.85 -21.33
CA GLY A 114 -0.42 -6.51 -21.83
C GLY A 114 -1.67 -5.61 -21.73
N PRO A 115 -2.81 -6.15 -21.26
CA PRO A 115 -4.04 -5.37 -21.09
C PRO A 115 -4.05 -4.44 -19.87
N GLY A 116 -3.02 -4.48 -19.04
CA GLY A 116 -2.97 -3.78 -17.76
C GLY A 116 -1.74 -2.90 -17.60
N PHE A 117 -1.56 -2.49 -16.36
CA PHE A 117 -0.43 -1.68 -15.93
C PHE A 117 0.28 -2.34 -14.74
N MET A 118 1.57 -2.54 -14.86
CA MET A 118 2.42 -3.08 -13.80
C MET A 118 3.11 -1.93 -13.07
N MET A 119 3.01 -1.92 -11.76
CA MET A 119 3.80 -1.09 -10.87
C MET A 119 4.60 -1.99 -9.93
N ALA A 120 5.87 -1.70 -9.75
CA ALA A 120 6.72 -2.30 -8.73
C ALA A 120 7.44 -1.20 -7.97
N GLY A 121 7.81 -1.47 -6.72
CA GLY A 121 8.51 -0.47 -5.93
C GLY A 121 9.18 -1.05 -4.71
N VAL A 122 9.97 -0.18 -4.10
CA VAL A 122 10.61 -0.43 -2.81
C VAL A 122 10.35 0.77 -1.90
N LYS A 123 10.19 0.52 -0.62
CA LYS A 123 10.17 1.56 0.41
C LYS A 123 10.87 1.08 1.67
N THR A 124 11.52 2.00 2.36
CA THR A 124 12.10 1.78 3.67
C THR A 124 11.41 2.70 4.67
N ARG A 125 10.95 2.13 5.75
CA ARG A 125 10.41 2.81 6.93
C ARG A 125 11.47 2.84 7.99
N VAL A 126 11.65 3.98 8.63
CA VAL A 126 12.52 4.15 9.80
C VAL A 126 11.70 4.88 10.85
N GLY A 127 11.51 4.24 11.98
CA GLY A 127 10.75 4.79 13.09
C GLY A 127 11.41 4.47 14.40
N SER A 128 10.99 5.15 15.45
CA SER A 128 11.44 4.84 16.79
C SER A 128 10.31 5.03 17.81
N THR A 129 10.30 4.16 18.80
CA THR A 129 9.67 4.46 20.11
C THR A 129 10.73 5.05 21.03
N ALA A 130 10.36 5.43 22.24
CA ALA A 130 11.32 5.90 23.24
C ALA A 130 12.41 4.86 23.60
N ALA A 131 12.23 3.60 23.22
CA ALA A 131 13.10 2.48 23.60
C ALA A 131 13.77 1.75 22.44
N ILE A 132 13.19 1.75 21.23
CA ILE A 132 13.61 0.88 20.11
C ILE A 132 13.52 1.63 18.80
N GLU A 133 14.60 1.59 18.00
CA GLU A 133 14.57 1.96 16.59
C GLU A 133 14.08 0.77 15.76
N THR A 134 13.08 0.98 14.91
CA THR A 134 12.51 -0.06 14.05
C THR A 134 12.72 0.31 12.60
N LYS A 135 13.28 -0.63 11.83
CA LYS A 135 13.48 -0.52 10.38
C LYS A 135 12.69 -1.58 9.65
N GLN A 136 12.05 -1.22 8.56
CA GLN A 136 11.37 -2.15 7.67
C GLN A 136 11.55 -1.75 6.23
N SER A 137 12.11 -2.63 5.42
CA SER A 137 12.14 -2.46 3.96
C SER A 137 11.09 -3.34 3.31
N VAL A 138 10.31 -2.77 2.40
CA VAL A 138 9.22 -3.46 1.70
C VAL A 138 9.47 -3.37 0.20
N VAL A 139 9.50 -4.52 -0.46
CA VAL A 139 9.38 -4.64 -1.91
C VAL A 139 7.92 -4.96 -2.22
N PHE A 140 7.34 -4.28 -3.19
CA PHE A 140 5.95 -4.50 -3.57
C PHE A 140 5.74 -4.43 -5.07
N ALA A 141 4.70 -5.10 -5.54
CA ALA A 141 4.24 -5.05 -6.91
C ALA A 141 2.71 -5.05 -6.96
N THR A 142 2.15 -4.33 -7.93
CA THR A 142 0.72 -4.32 -8.24
C THR A 142 0.55 -4.46 -9.73
N TYR A 143 -0.32 -5.37 -10.18
CA TYR A 143 -0.75 -5.44 -11.56
C TYR A 143 -2.22 -5.03 -11.63
N SER A 144 -2.50 -3.94 -12.32
CA SER A 144 -3.83 -3.31 -12.44
C SER A 144 -4.43 -3.64 -13.80
N ILE A 145 -5.59 -4.28 -13.81
CA ILE A 145 -6.31 -4.70 -15.03
C ILE A 145 -7.58 -3.85 -15.14
N PRO A 146 -7.74 -3.01 -16.18
CA PRO A 146 -8.98 -2.27 -16.39
C PRO A 146 -10.10 -3.24 -16.76
N VAL A 147 -11.23 -3.17 -16.04
CA VAL A 147 -12.40 -4.04 -16.24
C VAL A 147 -13.64 -3.25 -16.69
N ALA A 148 -13.68 -1.95 -16.41
CA ALA A 148 -14.70 -1.02 -16.90
C ALA A 148 -14.13 0.40 -16.95
N LYS A 149 -14.88 1.38 -17.48
CA LYS A 149 -14.46 2.78 -17.50
C LYS A 149 -14.22 3.27 -16.06
N GLY A 150 -13.00 3.67 -15.78
CA GLY A 150 -12.59 4.12 -14.44
C GLY A 150 -12.48 3.01 -13.38
N VAL A 151 -12.67 1.73 -13.72
CA VAL A 151 -12.60 0.61 -12.77
C VAL A 151 -11.46 -0.33 -13.14
N THR A 152 -10.62 -0.68 -12.17
CA THR A 152 -9.55 -1.67 -12.32
C THR A 152 -9.62 -2.74 -11.22
N VAL A 153 -9.18 -3.93 -11.53
CA VAL A 153 -8.84 -4.98 -10.55
C VAL A 153 -7.34 -4.93 -10.32
N ASN A 154 -6.92 -4.91 -9.07
CA ASN A 154 -5.53 -4.95 -8.67
C ASN A 154 -5.16 -6.34 -8.14
N LEU A 155 -4.04 -6.87 -8.59
CA LEU A 155 -3.36 -8.01 -8.00
C LEU A 155 -2.12 -7.48 -7.30
N ASN A 156 -2.02 -7.70 -5.99
CA ASN A 156 -0.97 -7.16 -5.14
C ASN A 156 -0.06 -8.28 -4.63
N ALA A 157 1.22 -7.99 -4.55
CA ALA A 157 2.20 -8.81 -3.84
C ALA A 157 3.20 -7.91 -3.12
N SER A 158 3.59 -8.27 -1.91
CA SER A 158 4.66 -7.57 -1.22
C SER A 158 5.43 -8.50 -0.30
N LYS A 159 6.67 -8.11 -0.03
CA LYS A 159 7.54 -8.77 0.94
C LYS A 159 8.29 -7.73 1.74
N SER A 160 8.27 -7.87 3.05
CA SER A 160 9.05 -7.02 3.95
C SER A 160 10.24 -7.76 4.55
N TYR A 161 11.21 -7.00 4.97
CA TYR A 161 12.51 -7.44 5.48
C TYR A 161 12.90 -6.60 6.68
N GLN A 162 13.92 -7.05 7.42
CA GLN A 162 14.50 -6.47 8.63
C GLN A 162 13.63 -6.79 9.85
N ASP A 163 13.31 -5.81 10.69
CA ASP A 163 12.68 -6.04 11.99
C ASP A 163 11.27 -6.61 11.91
N ILE A 164 10.56 -6.31 10.82
CA ILE A 164 9.24 -6.88 10.55
C ILE A 164 9.30 -7.60 9.21
N THR A 165 9.14 -8.92 9.23
CA THR A 165 9.17 -9.75 8.01
C THR A 165 7.82 -10.39 7.75
N GLU A 166 7.25 -10.10 6.60
CA GLU A 166 5.98 -10.66 6.14
C GLU A 166 5.96 -10.82 4.61
N ASN A 167 5.19 -11.78 4.12
CA ASN A 167 4.81 -11.87 2.71
C ASN A 167 3.31 -11.60 2.62
N ALA A 168 2.88 -10.77 1.69
CA ALA A 168 1.47 -10.52 1.45
C ALA A 168 1.13 -10.73 -0.01
N MET A 169 -0.04 -11.30 -0.26
CA MET A 169 -0.67 -11.40 -1.57
C MET A 169 -2.13 -11.03 -1.44
N GLY A 170 -2.65 -10.28 -2.40
CA GLY A 170 -4.02 -9.82 -2.33
C GLY A 170 -4.62 -9.38 -3.64
N VAL A 171 -5.89 -9.08 -3.56
CA VAL A 171 -6.69 -8.56 -4.65
C VAL A 171 -7.43 -7.31 -4.19
N GLY A 172 -7.59 -6.37 -5.07
CA GLY A 172 -8.30 -5.13 -4.79
C GLY A 172 -9.13 -4.64 -5.96
N LEU A 173 -9.97 -3.70 -5.65
CA LEU A 173 -10.74 -2.94 -6.63
C LEU A 173 -10.29 -1.49 -6.63
N ALA A 174 -10.42 -0.92 -7.80
CA ALA A 174 -9.87 0.34 -8.21
C ALA A 174 -10.80 1.17 -9.10
N PHE A 175 -11.05 2.47 -8.83
CA PHE A 175 -11.78 3.43 -9.69
C PHE A 175 -10.99 4.74 -9.84
N ASN A 176 -10.78 5.19 -11.01
CA ASN A 176 -10.15 6.45 -11.36
C ASN A 176 -11.22 7.51 -11.66
N PHE A 177 -11.03 8.75 -11.25
CA PHE A 177 -11.93 9.87 -11.52
C PHE A 177 -11.18 11.16 -11.78
#